data_aa74f87f371442ebe8066e37dc245d70
#
_entry.id   aa74f87f371442ebe8066e37dc245d70
#
_cell.length_a   1.000
_cell.length_b   1.000
_cell.length_c   1.000
_cell.angle_alpha   90.00
_cell.angle_beta   90.00
_cell.angle_gamma   90.00
#
_symmetry.space_group_name_H-M   'P 1'
#
loop_
_entity.id
_entity.type
_entity.pdbx_description
1 polymer ?
#
loop_
_entity_poly.entity_id
_entity_poly.type
_entity_poly.pdbx_seq_one_letter_code
_entity_poly.pdbx_strand_id
1 'polypeptide(L)'
;LERAGFYARDCIVYRRSSGIPKGFNVQAKLEKLGEPDTERWAGWHSCLRSEWEAIVVVQKPLENNYLTTLHKYDVGLFHAANEDGSFQSNILEGIPRGESEDFNIHCTVKPLSLMKKLVSMMVPKADNNVVLDPFAGSGTTLLAAQELGIPFLGMEINSAYAEIARKRLGMSAIDH
;
A
#
# COMPACT_ATOMS: atom_id res chain seq x y z
N LEU A 1 16.45 -4.67 -0.20
CA LEU A 1 16.05 -5.15 1.14
C LEU A 1 16.88 -6.36 1.56
N GLU A 2 17.16 -7.34 0.71
CA GLU A 2 18.02 -8.50 1.04
C GLU A 2 19.43 -8.08 1.51
N ARG A 3 20.05 -7.09 0.83
CA ARG A 3 21.35 -6.53 1.27
C ARG A 3 21.30 -5.87 2.66
N ALA A 4 20.11 -5.49 3.12
CA ALA A 4 19.88 -4.93 4.46
C ALA A 4 19.50 -6.01 5.49
N GLY A 5 19.64 -7.29 5.14
CA GLY A 5 19.37 -8.41 6.03
C GLY A 5 17.90 -8.80 6.14
N PHE A 6 17.06 -8.40 5.17
CA PHE A 6 15.69 -8.90 5.07
C PHE A 6 15.62 -10.04 4.06
N TYR A 7 14.72 -10.98 4.27
CA TYR A 7 14.36 -11.99 3.29
C TYR A 7 12.88 -11.86 2.87
N ALA A 8 12.60 -12.21 1.63
CA ALA A 8 11.22 -12.21 1.12
C ALA A 8 10.42 -13.32 1.82
N ARG A 9 9.28 -12.96 2.39
CA ARG A 9 8.40 -13.88 3.09
C ARG A 9 7.16 -14.22 2.29
N ASP A 10 6.55 -13.23 1.64
CA ASP A 10 5.34 -13.38 0.84
C ASP A 10 5.23 -12.25 -0.19
N CYS A 11 4.31 -12.40 -1.12
CA CYS A 11 3.88 -11.36 -2.02
C CYS A 11 2.36 -11.29 -2.01
N ILE A 12 1.82 -10.19 -1.49
CA ILE A 12 0.39 -9.92 -1.50
C ILE A 12 0.04 -9.22 -2.81
N VAL A 13 -0.98 -9.70 -3.48
CA VAL A 13 -1.55 -9.07 -4.68
C VAL A 13 -2.75 -8.22 -4.26
N TYR A 14 -2.63 -6.91 -4.38
CA TYR A 14 -3.76 -6.00 -4.22
C TYR A 14 -4.43 -5.78 -5.57
N ARG A 15 -5.63 -6.33 -5.77
CA ARG A 15 -6.43 -6.12 -6.97
C ARG A 15 -7.25 -4.83 -6.85
N ARG A 16 -6.99 -3.91 -7.77
CA ARG A 16 -7.72 -2.63 -7.83
C ARG A 16 -9.05 -2.81 -8.55
N SER A 17 -10.08 -2.12 -8.11
CA SER A 17 -11.39 -2.09 -8.77
C SER A 17 -11.39 -1.34 -10.11
N SER A 18 -10.39 -0.47 -10.32
CA SER A 18 -10.25 0.32 -11.54
C SER A 18 -8.77 0.58 -11.87
N GLY A 19 -8.46 0.58 -13.13
CA GLY A 19 -7.13 0.97 -13.64
C GLY A 19 -7.30 1.74 -14.95
N ILE A 20 -6.44 2.73 -15.17
CA ILE A 20 -6.38 3.47 -16.44
C ILE A 20 -5.27 2.87 -17.27
N PRO A 21 -5.53 2.47 -18.55
CA PRO A 21 -4.46 2.08 -19.46
C PRO A 21 -3.48 3.24 -19.62
N LYS A 22 -2.19 2.99 -19.38
CA LYS A 22 -1.14 4.01 -19.54
C LYS A 22 -0.56 4.04 -20.95
N GLY A 23 -1.00 3.13 -21.82
CA GLY A 23 -0.56 3.04 -23.20
C GLY A 23 -1.40 3.85 -24.15
N PHE A 24 -0.95 3.90 -25.38
CA PHE A 24 -1.65 4.58 -26.47
C PHE A 24 -2.35 3.55 -27.40
N ASN A 25 -3.40 4.00 -28.05
CA ASN A 25 -4.04 3.31 -29.14
C ASN A 25 -3.12 3.39 -30.39
N VAL A 26 -2.70 2.23 -30.90
CA VAL A 26 -1.74 2.15 -32.00
C VAL A 26 -2.32 2.75 -33.28
N GLN A 27 -3.56 2.40 -33.64
CA GLN A 27 -4.23 2.94 -34.81
C GLN A 27 -4.30 4.47 -34.77
N ALA A 28 -4.84 5.03 -33.69
CA ALA A 28 -4.97 6.48 -33.55
C ALA A 28 -3.63 7.22 -33.55
N LYS A 29 -2.55 6.55 -33.12
CA LYS A 29 -1.20 7.13 -33.20
C LYS A 29 -0.66 7.13 -34.61
N LEU A 30 -0.86 6.06 -35.39
CA LEU A 30 -0.42 5.94 -36.78
C LEU A 30 -1.20 6.90 -37.70
N GLU A 31 -2.52 7.02 -37.48
CA GLU A 31 -3.35 8.00 -38.19
C GLU A 31 -2.82 9.44 -38.02
N LYS A 32 -2.43 9.82 -36.80
CA LYS A 32 -1.82 11.11 -36.50
C LYS A 32 -0.47 11.34 -37.20
N LEU A 33 0.22 10.25 -37.52
CA LEU A 33 1.49 10.28 -38.26
C LEU A 33 1.30 10.23 -39.78
N GLY A 34 0.06 10.09 -40.28
CA GLY A 34 -0.25 9.97 -41.68
C GLY A 34 0.13 8.64 -42.30
N GLU A 35 0.29 7.59 -41.49
CA GLU A 35 0.61 6.24 -41.95
C GLU A 35 -0.58 5.62 -42.70
N PRO A 36 -0.37 4.89 -43.81
CA PRO A 36 -1.42 4.17 -44.51
C PRO A 36 -1.81 2.88 -43.77
N ASP A 37 -2.93 2.29 -44.14
CA ASP A 37 -3.39 0.98 -43.69
C ASP A 37 -3.46 0.80 -42.16
N THR A 38 -3.90 1.83 -41.47
CA THR A 38 -3.96 1.84 -40.00
C THR A 38 -5.07 0.98 -39.44
N GLU A 39 -6.10 0.64 -40.23
CA GLU A 39 -7.26 -0.17 -39.83
C GLU A 39 -6.89 -1.56 -39.32
N ARG A 40 -5.83 -2.15 -39.83
CA ARG A 40 -5.32 -3.47 -39.36
C ARG A 40 -4.90 -3.45 -37.88
N TRP A 41 -4.68 -2.27 -37.32
CA TRP A 41 -4.32 -2.05 -35.93
C TRP A 41 -5.50 -1.65 -35.04
N ALA A 42 -6.73 -1.79 -35.52
CA ALA A 42 -7.92 -1.54 -34.71
C ALA A 42 -7.94 -2.40 -33.46
N GLY A 43 -8.14 -1.78 -32.31
CA GLY A 43 -8.14 -2.47 -31.01
C GLY A 43 -6.75 -2.78 -30.42
N TRP A 44 -5.67 -2.51 -31.13
CA TRP A 44 -4.33 -2.71 -30.60
C TRP A 44 -3.86 -1.52 -29.76
N HIS A 45 -3.34 -1.83 -28.57
CA HIS A 45 -2.81 -0.87 -27.61
C HIS A 45 -1.38 -1.25 -27.18
N SER A 46 -0.59 -0.27 -26.81
CA SER A 46 0.81 -0.49 -26.40
C SER A 46 0.96 -1.14 -25.01
N CYS A 47 -0.11 -1.26 -24.24
CA CYS A 47 -0.12 -1.96 -22.95
C CYS A 47 -1.50 -2.48 -22.57
N LEU A 48 -1.54 -3.39 -21.63
CA LEU A 48 -2.76 -3.79 -20.94
C LEU A 48 -3.09 -2.80 -19.81
N ARG A 49 -4.34 -2.80 -19.37
CA ARG A 49 -4.78 -2.09 -18.18
C ARG A 49 -4.24 -2.81 -16.92
N SER A 50 -3.47 -2.10 -16.12
CA SER A 50 -2.97 -2.66 -14.86
C SER A 50 -4.09 -2.68 -13.81
N GLU A 51 -4.42 -3.85 -13.29
CA GLU A 51 -5.47 -4.05 -12.28
C GLU A 51 -4.94 -4.48 -10.91
N TRP A 52 -3.65 -4.67 -10.76
CA TRP A 52 -3.09 -5.12 -9.50
C TRP A 52 -1.78 -4.39 -9.16
N GLU A 53 -1.47 -4.40 -7.89
CA GLU A 53 -0.20 -3.94 -7.33
C GLU A 53 0.39 -5.05 -6.45
N ALA A 54 1.70 -5.30 -6.58
CA ALA A 54 2.42 -6.21 -5.71
C ALA A 54 2.80 -5.51 -4.41
N ILE A 55 2.53 -6.17 -3.28
CA ILE A 55 2.97 -5.76 -1.96
C ILE A 55 3.92 -6.84 -1.46
N VAL A 56 5.22 -6.55 -1.55
CA VAL A 56 6.25 -7.50 -1.12
C VAL A 56 6.36 -7.45 0.40
N VAL A 57 6.15 -8.59 1.03
CA VAL A 57 6.32 -8.77 2.48
C VAL A 57 7.72 -9.30 2.73
N VAL A 58 8.49 -8.56 3.50
CA VAL A 58 9.85 -8.93 3.90
C VAL A 58 9.93 -9.00 5.42
N GLN A 59 10.85 -9.81 5.91
CA GLN A 59 11.03 -10.04 7.33
C GLN A 59 12.53 -10.10 7.66
N LYS A 60 12.91 -9.63 8.83
CA LYS A 60 14.23 -9.93 9.40
C LYS A 60 14.32 -11.39 9.78
N PRO A 61 15.52 -12.00 9.85
CA PRO A 61 15.71 -13.36 10.28
C PRO A 61 15.01 -13.64 11.62
N LEU A 62 14.42 -14.80 11.72
CA LEU A 62 13.86 -15.29 12.99
C LEU A 62 14.99 -15.51 14.01
N GLU A 63 14.70 -15.35 15.29
CA GLU A 63 15.66 -15.69 16.36
C GLU A 63 16.08 -17.17 16.32
N ASN A 64 15.15 -18.06 16.16
CA ASN A 64 15.35 -19.49 15.97
C ASN A 64 14.15 -20.04 15.18
N ASN A 65 12.96 -19.70 15.64
CA ASN A 65 11.70 -20.07 15.04
C ASN A 65 10.65 -18.99 15.31
N TYR A 66 9.45 -19.16 14.75
CA TYR A 66 8.36 -18.20 14.91
C TYR A 66 7.94 -17.99 16.36
N LEU A 67 7.89 -19.05 17.18
CA LEU A 67 7.47 -18.95 18.57
C LEU A 67 8.51 -18.19 19.41
N THR A 68 9.80 -18.45 19.20
CA THR A 68 10.86 -17.73 19.91
C THR A 68 10.84 -16.23 19.54
N THR A 69 10.64 -15.93 18.26
CA THR A 69 10.55 -14.54 17.78
C THR A 69 9.32 -13.85 18.36
N LEU A 70 8.16 -14.53 18.38
CA LEU A 70 6.94 -14.02 18.99
C LEU A 70 7.12 -13.71 20.47
N HIS A 71 7.67 -14.65 21.24
CA HIS A 71 7.89 -14.47 22.69
C HIS A 71 8.86 -13.32 23.01
N LYS A 72 9.79 -13.03 22.12
CA LYS A 72 10.80 -11.98 22.35
C LYS A 72 10.36 -10.61 21.88
N TYR A 73 9.60 -10.53 20.79
CA TYR A 73 9.33 -9.28 20.09
C TYR A 73 7.84 -8.99 19.82
N ASP A 74 6.94 -9.89 20.13
CA ASP A 74 5.49 -9.80 19.83
C ASP A 74 5.16 -9.55 18.36
N VAL A 75 6.02 -9.99 17.43
CA VAL A 75 5.88 -9.81 15.98
C VAL A 75 6.27 -11.05 15.20
N GLY A 76 6.13 -10.99 13.88
CA GLY A 76 6.62 -12.02 12.97
C GLY A 76 5.56 -13.02 12.52
N LEU A 77 4.28 -12.79 12.83
CA LEU A 77 3.16 -13.63 12.40
C LEU A 77 2.17 -12.82 11.56
N PHE A 78 1.28 -13.53 10.87
CA PHE A 78 0.11 -12.94 10.23
C PHE A 78 -1.15 -13.29 11.02
N HIS A 79 -2.02 -12.31 11.19
CA HIS A 79 -3.40 -12.57 11.58
C HIS A 79 -4.15 -13.06 10.34
N ALA A 80 -4.28 -14.37 10.21
CA ALA A 80 -4.81 -15.02 9.01
C ALA A 80 -6.20 -15.64 9.19
N ALA A 81 -6.83 -15.48 10.35
CA ALA A 81 -8.20 -15.92 10.57
C ALA A 81 -9.20 -14.81 10.19
N ASN A 82 -10.14 -15.11 9.31
CA ASN A 82 -11.29 -14.25 9.01
C ASN A 82 -12.42 -14.50 10.00
N GLU A 83 -13.40 -13.57 10.10
CA GLU A 83 -14.55 -13.68 10.99
C GLU A 83 -15.44 -14.89 10.70
N ASP A 84 -15.49 -15.33 9.44
CA ASP A 84 -16.23 -16.50 8.99
C ASP A 84 -15.48 -17.84 9.23
N GLY A 85 -14.30 -17.79 9.85
CA GLY A 85 -13.45 -18.93 10.10
C GLY A 85 -12.59 -19.38 8.91
N SER A 86 -12.68 -18.70 7.77
CA SER A 86 -11.82 -18.96 6.62
C SER A 86 -10.41 -18.42 6.85
N PHE A 87 -9.46 -18.87 6.01
CA PHE A 87 -8.08 -18.39 6.06
C PHE A 87 -7.90 -17.22 5.11
N GLN A 88 -7.25 -16.15 5.58
CA GLN A 88 -6.98 -14.95 4.79
C GLN A 88 -6.10 -15.26 3.58
N SER A 89 -6.59 -14.88 2.40
CA SER A 89 -5.83 -14.98 1.15
C SER A 89 -4.76 -13.88 1.07
N ASN A 90 -3.66 -14.17 0.37
CA ASN A 90 -2.69 -13.16 -0.05
C ASN A 90 -3.12 -12.40 -1.33
N ILE A 91 -4.33 -12.64 -1.83
CA ILE A 91 -4.98 -11.82 -2.85
C ILE A 91 -6.02 -10.96 -2.16
N LEU A 92 -5.79 -9.64 -2.16
CA LEU A 92 -6.70 -8.66 -1.60
C LEU A 92 -7.52 -8.02 -2.72
N GLU A 93 -8.82 -8.24 -2.70
CA GLU A 93 -9.77 -7.69 -3.66
C GLU A 93 -11.01 -7.14 -2.96
N GLY A 94 -11.86 -6.41 -3.69
CA GLY A 94 -13.07 -5.82 -3.12
C GLY A 94 -12.83 -4.67 -2.13
N ILE A 95 -11.59 -4.18 -2.02
CA ILE A 95 -11.24 -3.09 -1.11
C ILE A 95 -11.71 -1.76 -1.72
N PRO A 96 -12.60 -1.00 -1.05
CA PRO A 96 -13.07 0.27 -1.55
C PRO A 96 -11.93 1.30 -1.60
N ARG A 97 -11.95 2.15 -2.63
CA ARG A 97 -10.95 3.21 -2.80
C ARG A 97 -11.00 4.25 -1.67
N GLY A 98 -12.15 4.40 -1.03
CA GLY A 98 -12.42 5.48 -0.09
C GLY A 98 -12.77 6.80 -0.78
N GLU A 99 -13.17 7.77 0.01
CA GLU A 99 -13.45 9.13 -0.45
C GLU A 99 -12.14 9.91 -0.66
N SER A 100 -12.14 10.82 -1.62
CA SER A 100 -11.03 11.77 -1.80
C SER A 100 -11.17 12.92 -0.81
N GLU A 101 -10.06 13.33 -0.23
CA GLU A 101 -9.99 14.49 0.63
C GLU A 101 -9.52 15.69 -0.22
N ASP A 102 -10.35 16.73 -0.37
CA ASP A 102 -10.08 17.88 -1.25
C ASP A 102 -8.75 18.59 -0.97
N PHE A 103 -8.32 18.57 0.29
CA PHE A 103 -7.04 19.16 0.69
C PHE A 103 -5.83 18.24 0.46
N ASN A 104 -6.06 16.97 0.09
CA ASN A 104 -5.00 15.99 -0.08
C ASN A 104 -4.52 15.95 -1.53
N ILE A 105 -3.51 16.76 -1.83
CA ILE A 105 -2.91 16.89 -3.16
C ILE A 105 -1.91 15.78 -3.50
N HIS A 106 -1.71 14.80 -2.63
CA HIS A 106 -0.77 13.73 -2.88
C HIS A 106 -1.24 12.83 -4.03
N CYS A 107 -0.41 12.68 -5.07
CA CYS A 107 -0.81 12.05 -6.34
C CYS A 107 -1.05 10.54 -6.27
N THR A 108 -0.56 9.85 -5.23
CA THR A 108 -0.60 8.38 -5.11
C THR A 108 -1.09 7.91 -3.74
N VAL A 109 -2.13 8.57 -3.21
CA VAL A 109 -2.74 8.16 -1.93
C VAL A 109 -3.25 6.73 -2.01
N LYS A 110 -2.83 5.89 -1.08
CA LYS A 110 -3.35 4.52 -0.97
C LYS A 110 -4.71 4.53 -0.25
N PRO A 111 -5.62 3.60 -0.59
CA PRO A 111 -6.87 3.47 0.15
C PRO A 111 -6.62 3.22 1.64
N LEU A 112 -7.28 3.98 2.50
CA LEU A 112 -7.18 3.81 3.95
C LEU A 112 -7.59 2.40 4.38
N SER A 113 -8.65 1.86 3.77
CA SER A 113 -9.14 0.50 4.01
C SER A 113 -8.09 -0.57 3.68
N LEU A 114 -7.28 -0.38 2.62
CA LEU A 114 -6.15 -1.26 2.31
C LEU A 114 -5.09 -1.19 3.41
N MET A 115 -4.70 0.01 3.84
CA MET A 115 -3.68 0.16 4.87
C MET A 115 -4.15 -0.39 6.22
N LYS A 116 -5.42 -0.18 6.59
CA LYS A 116 -6.01 -0.80 7.78
C LYS A 116 -5.97 -2.33 7.72
N LYS A 117 -6.33 -2.92 6.57
CA LYS A 117 -6.26 -4.37 6.38
C LYS A 117 -4.82 -4.88 6.53
N LEU A 118 -3.83 -4.23 5.90
CA LEU A 118 -2.43 -4.64 5.99
C LEU A 118 -1.88 -4.51 7.43
N VAL A 119 -2.16 -3.39 8.10
CA VAL A 119 -1.73 -3.19 9.49
C VAL A 119 -2.37 -4.22 10.42
N SER A 120 -3.68 -4.46 10.31
CA SER A 120 -4.36 -5.45 11.15
C SER A 120 -3.89 -6.89 10.92
N MET A 121 -3.43 -7.21 9.71
CA MET A 121 -2.88 -8.53 9.39
C MET A 121 -1.47 -8.75 9.94
N MET A 122 -0.67 -7.70 10.08
CA MET A 122 0.77 -7.82 10.33
C MET A 122 1.22 -7.33 11.70
N VAL A 123 0.42 -6.48 12.36
CA VAL A 123 0.80 -5.84 13.61
C VAL A 123 -0.12 -6.28 14.74
N PRO A 124 0.33 -7.20 15.61
CA PRO A 124 -0.41 -7.53 16.83
C PRO A 124 -0.57 -6.28 17.72
N LYS A 125 -1.72 -6.17 18.39
CA LYS A 125 -1.93 -5.13 19.40
C LYS A 125 -1.14 -5.48 20.65
N ALA A 126 0.04 -4.90 20.79
CA ALA A 126 0.89 -5.02 21.96
C ALA A 126 1.58 -3.67 22.23
N ASP A 127 1.87 -3.37 23.47
CA ASP A 127 2.39 -2.07 23.91
C ASP A 127 3.73 -1.69 23.26
N ASN A 128 4.51 -2.68 22.84
CA ASN A 128 5.82 -2.48 22.25
C ASN A 128 5.81 -2.43 20.71
N ASN A 129 4.67 -2.65 20.06
CA ASN A 129 4.59 -2.65 18.61
C ASN A 129 4.34 -1.25 18.08
N VAL A 130 5.10 -0.88 17.05
CA VAL A 130 5.04 0.43 16.38
C VAL A 130 4.96 0.23 14.88
N VAL A 131 4.05 0.93 14.22
CA VAL A 131 4.02 1.06 12.77
C VAL A 131 4.99 2.16 12.37
N LEU A 132 6.03 1.81 11.60
CA LEU A 132 6.98 2.77 11.04
C LEU A 132 6.74 2.94 9.54
N ASP A 133 6.51 4.17 9.09
CA ASP A 133 6.47 4.53 7.68
C ASP A 133 7.51 5.62 7.37
N PRO A 134 8.68 5.23 6.83
CA PRO A 134 9.76 6.18 6.51
C PRO A 134 9.49 7.02 5.25
N PHE A 135 8.39 6.78 4.54
CA PHE A 135 7.97 7.48 3.33
C PHE A 135 6.46 7.80 3.41
N ALA A 136 6.06 8.43 4.51
CA ALA A 136 4.66 8.53 4.92
C ALA A 136 3.75 9.26 3.91
N GLY A 137 4.29 10.12 3.05
CA GLY A 137 3.50 10.92 2.13
C GLY A 137 2.43 11.72 2.87
N SER A 138 1.17 11.56 2.49
CA SER A 138 0.04 12.17 3.19
C SER A 138 -0.44 11.36 4.41
N GLY A 139 0.33 10.40 4.92
CA GLY A 139 0.13 9.73 6.20
C GLY A 139 -0.95 8.65 6.25
N THR A 140 -1.30 8.01 5.15
CA THR A 140 -2.39 7.00 5.15
C THR A 140 -2.07 5.79 6.03
N THR A 141 -0.81 5.32 6.05
CA THR A 141 -0.37 4.24 6.94
C THR A 141 -0.51 4.64 8.41
N LEU A 142 -0.12 5.88 8.73
CA LEU A 142 -0.16 6.42 10.10
C LEU A 142 -1.61 6.58 10.58
N LEU A 143 -2.49 7.08 9.70
CA LEU A 143 -3.92 7.19 9.98
C LEU A 143 -4.54 5.81 10.21
N ALA A 144 -4.18 4.82 9.40
CA ALA A 144 -4.62 3.44 9.60
C ALA A 144 -4.20 2.89 10.97
N ALA A 145 -2.95 3.11 11.36
CA ALA A 145 -2.43 2.71 12.67
C ALA A 145 -3.17 3.43 13.81
N GLN A 146 -3.39 4.75 13.69
CA GLN A 146 -4.13 5.54 14.66
C GLN A 146 -5.55 5.01 14.88
N GLU A 147 -6.30 4.75 13.80
CA GLU A 147 -7.67 4.24 13.89
C GLU A 147 -7.74 2.81 14.46
N LEU A 148 -6.65 2.05 14.35
CA LEU A 148 -6.52 0.72 14.95
C LEU A 148 -6.00 0.76 16.39
N GLY A 149 -5.64 1.93 16.91
CA GLY A 149 -5.09 2.11 18.25
C GLY A 149 -3.67 1.56 18.40
N ILE A 150 -2.87 1.56 17.31
CA ILE A 150 -1.49 1.07 17.30
C ILE A 150 -0.54 2.25 17.25
N PRO A 151 0.51 2.31 18.09
CA PRO A 151 1.53 3.35 18.03
C PRO A 151 2.17 3.44 16.64
N PHE A 152 2.50 4.63 16.21
CA PHE A 152 3.08 4.85 14.89
C PHE A 152 4.14 5.93 14.89
N LEU A 153 5.06 5.84 13.90
CA LEU A 153 6.06 6.85 13.59
C LEU A 153 6.15 7.00 12.08
N GLY A 154 6.09 8.23 11.58
CA GLY A 154 6.20 8.54 10.16
C GLY A 154 7.31 9.55 9.87
N MET A 155 7.89 9.41 8.68
CA MET A 155 8.87 10.36 8.14
C MET A 155 8.42 10.76 6.74
N GLU A 156 8.50 12.05 6.43
CA GLU A 156 8.22 12.60 5.11
C GLU A 156 9.13 13.79 4.85
N ILE A 157 9.85 13.73 3.72
CA ILE A 157 10.82 14.77 3.36
C ILE A 157 10.15 16.03 2.77
N ASN A 158 8.98 15.85 2.13
CA ASN A 158 8.22 16.95 1.57
C ASN A 158 7.35 17.59 2.65
N SER A 159 7.68 18.83 3.03
CA SER A 159 6.97 19.55 4.09
C SER A 159 5.47 19.72 3.82
N ALA A 160 5.07 19.92 2.56
CA ALA A 160 3.65 20.05 2.22
C ALA A 160 2.89 18.73 2.45
N TYR A 161 3.49 17.58 2.12
CA TYR A 161 2.88 16.29 2.42
C TYR A 161 2.90 15.96 3.91
N ALA A 162 3.97 16.31 4.62
CA ALA A 162 4.04 16.16 6.07
C ALA A 162 2.93 16.97 6.77
N GLU A 163 2.63 18.17 6.29
CA GLU A 163 1.54 18.99 6.82
C GLU A 163 0.15 18.37 6.56
N ILE A 164 -0.07 17.82 5.37
CA ILE A 164 -1.28 17.06 5.07
C ILE A 164 -1.41 15.86 6.03
N ALA A 165 -0.32 15.13 6.25
CA ALA A 165 -0.32 14.00 7.19
C ALA A 165 -0.69 14.45 8.62
N ARG A 166 -0.12 15.53 9.14
CA ARG A 166 -0.47 16.09 10.45
C ARG A 166 -1.95 16.47 10.53
N LYS A 167 -2.46 17.16 9.50
CA LYS A 167 -3.88 17.51 9.42
C LYS A 167 -4.79 16.29 9.46
N ARG A 168 -4.47 15.24 8.73
CA ARG A 168 -5.23 13.98 8.73
C ARG A 168 -5.22 13.28 10.09
N LEU A 169 -4.10 13.36 10.80
CA LEU A 169 -3.92 12.79 12.13
C LEU A 169 -4.51 13.65 13.25
N GLY A 170 -5.07 14.82 12.95
CA GLY A 170 -5.57 15.78 13.95
C GLY A 170 -4.46 16.38 14.82
N MET A 171 -3.22 16.38 14.34
CA MET A 171 -2.08 16.97 15.04
C MET A 171 -1.97 18.46 14.73
N SER A 172 -1.77 19.29 15.75
CA SER A 172 -1.47 20.71 15.57
C SER A 172 -0.14 20.91 14.86
N ALA A 173 -0.02 22.02 14.09
CA ALA A 173 1.26 22.43 13.54
C ALA A 173 2.27 22.62 14.69
N ILE A 174 3.51 22.14 14.49
CA ILE A 174 4.59 22.45 15.42
C ILE A 174 5.08 23.85 15.03
N ASP A 175 4.83 24.84 15.88
CA ASP A 175 5.45 26.15 15.76
C ASP A 175 6.98 25.97 15.93
N HIS A 176 7.73 26.31 14.87
CA HIS A 176 9.19 26.25 14.84
C HIS A 176 9.78 27.58 15.29
#